data_d3f966af1a418c7730cb73a5d7e4b089
#
_entry.id   d3f966af1a418c7730cb73a5d7e4b089
#
_cell.length_a   1.000
_cell.length_b   1.000
_cell.length_c   1.000
_cell.angle_alpha   90.00
_cell.angle_beta   90.00
_cell.angle_gamma   90.00
#
_symmetry.space_group_name_H-M   'P 1'
#
loop_
_entity.id
_entity.type
_entity.pdbx_description
1 polymer ?
#
loop_
_entity_poly.entity_id
_entity_poly.type
_entity_poly.pdbx_seq_one_letter_code
_entity_poly.pdbx_strand_id
1 'polypeptide(L)'
;MVIIAWFSHRKNLKRNHALKKKHMNWSKKAWSTIQPVYNEIIASPFIKELMQGTLPREKFIFYIRQDTLYLSDYRKVLAAIASRFDHSCYADAFLHFAGGTMTVERNLHRLFVNELKLKPDDEIEPSPTCLLYTSYLLRQISSASLETMLGAVLPCFWIYKKVGDHILANQTTQNNPYQSWIDTYGGEEFEKSNALAISICDEVAEKCTTEQQIAMTKAFVTCSKLEWMFWDSAYKQEQWNI
;
A
#
# COMPACT_ATOMS: atom_id res chain seq x y z
N MET A 1 53.28 15.23 14.08
CA MET A 1 52.70 14.03 14.75
C MET A 1 51.15 13.99 14.73
N VAL A 2 50.50 14.61 13.73
CA VAL A 2 49.01 14.68 13.63
C VAL A 2 48.48 13.90 12.43
N ILE A 3 49.31 13.49 11.47
CA ILE A 3 48.85 12.84 10.20
C ILE A 3 48.61 11.33 10.37
N ILE A 4 49.21 10.67 11.36
CA ILE A 4 49.10 9.20 11.55
C ILE A 4 47.74 8.82 12.22
N ALA A 5 47.16 9.70 13.02
CA ALA A 5 45.89 9.45 13.68
C ALA A 5 44.67 9.44 12.71
N TRP A 6 44.78 10.18 11.59
CA TRP A 6 43.68 10.31 10.62
C TRP A 6 43.49 9.06 9.75
N PHE A 7 44.56 8.35 9.42
CA PHE A 7 44.49 7.10 8.65
C PHE A 7 44.00 5.90 9.46
N SER A 8 44.26 5.89 10.79
CA SER A 8 43.76 4.83 11.66
C SER A 8 42.22 4.91 11.86
N HIS A 9 41.69 6.13 11.90
CA HIS A 9 40.23 6.35 12.10
C HIS A 9 39.43 5.92 10.84
N ARG A 10 39.93 6.17 9.63
CA ARG A 10 39.29 5.74 8.37
C ARG A 10 39.30 4.22 8.17
N LYS A 11 40.32 3.51 8.64
CA LYS A 11 40.40 2.04 8.57
C LYS A 11 39.39 1.40 9.52
N ASN A 12 39.16 1.98 10.71
CA ASN A 12 38.16 1.48 11.65
C ASN A 12 36.71 1.75 11.19
N LEU A 13 36.44 2.87 10.55
CA LEU A 13 35.12 3.16 9.96
C LEU A 13 34.77 2.20 8.81
N LYS A 14 35.76 1.87 7.94
CA LYS A 14 35.55 0.89 6.86
C LYS A 14 35.39 -0.54 7.39
N ARG A 15 36.06 -0.88 8.50
CA ARG A 15 35.96 -2.22 9.12
C ARG A 15 34.64 -2.43 9.86
N ASN A 16 34.08 -1.37 10.47
CA ASN A 16 32.76 -1.42 11.09
C ASN A 16 31.61 -1.49 10.06
N HIS A 17 31.78 -0.97 8.84
CA HIS A 17 30.80 -1.14 7.74
C HIS A 17 30.81 -2.58 7.17
N ALA A 18 31.94 -3.30 7.24
CA ALA A 18 32.07 -4.66 6.69
C ALA A 18 31.52 -5.76 7.62
N LEU A 19 31.23 -5.44 8.89
CA LEU A 19 30.70 -6.36 9.90
C LEU A 19 29.22 -6.16 10.23
N LYS A 20 28.48 -5.28 9.52
CA LYS A 20 27.02 -5.36 9.52
C LYS A 20 26.65 -6.71 8.91
N LYS A 21 26.43 -7.73 9.78
CA LYS A 21 25.71 -8.94 9.42
C LYS A 21 24.60 -8.50 8.48
N LYS A 22 24.46 -9.16 7.33
CA LYS A 22 23.42 -8.95 6.34
C LYS A 22 22.09 -9.31 6.99
N HIS A 23 21.63 -8.49 7.96
CA HIS A 23 20.32 -8.63 8.55
C HIS A 23 19.33 -8.36 7.43
N MET A 24 18.51 -9.35 7.14
CA MET A 24 17.41 -9.20 6.18
C MET A 24 16.52 -8.07 6.71
N ASN A 25 16.26 -7.05 5.90
CA ASN A 25 15.39 -5.92 6.25
C ASN A 25 14.03 -6.43 6.75
N TRP A 26 13.39 -5.67 7.63
CA TRP A 26 12.06 -6.00 8.13
C TRP A 26 11.07 -6.26 6.98
N SER A 27 11.05 -5.39 5.98
CA SER A 27 10.18 -5.48 4.81
C SER A 27 10.29 -6.83 4.10
N LYS A 28 11.49 -7.34 3.87
CA LYS A 28 11.71 -8.65 3.23
C LYS A 28 11.13 -9.80 4.04
N LYS A 29 11.27 -9.75 5.37
CA LYS A 29 10.68 -10.73 6.28
C LYS A 29 9.16 -10.64 6.26
N ALA A 30 8.62 -9.42 6.38
CA ALA A 30 7.18 -9.16 6.35
C ALA A 30 6.55 -9.63 5.03
N TRP A 31 7.17 -9.32 3.89
CA TRP A 31 6.70 -9.79 2.58
C TRP A 31 6.68 -11.31 2.48
N SER A 32 7.70 -12.00 2.99
CA SER A 32 7.74 -13.46 2.96
C SER A 32 6.58 -14.10 3.74
N THR A 33 6.08 -13.44 4.78
CA THR A 33 4.93 -13.93 5.57
C THR A 33 3.60 -13.80 4.84
N ILE A 34 3.47 -12.84 3.91
CA ILE A 34 2.24 -12.61 3.16
C ILE A 34 2.30 -13.16 1.73
N GLN A 35 3.39 -13.80 1.35
CA GLN A 35 3.52 -14.39 0.02
C GLN A 35 2.34 -15.32 -0.34
N PRO A 36 1.81 -16.18 0.56
CA PRO A 36 0.61 -16.95 0.27
C PRO A 36 -0.62 -16.06 -0.01
N VAL A 37 -0.81 -15.00 0.76
CA VAL A 37 -1.93 -14.06 0.55
C VAL A 37 -1.80 -13.35 -0.80
N TYR A 38 -0.60 -12.89 -1.15
CA TYR A 38 -0.33 -12.28 -2.45
C TYR A 38 -0.60 -13.24 -3.62
N ASN A 39 -0.22 -14.51 -3.47
CA ASN A 39 -0.50 -15.53 -4.49
C ASN A 39 -2.02 -15.72 -4.70
N GLU A 40 -2.82 -15.71 -3.63
CA GLU A 40 -4.28 -15.74 -3.73
C GLU A 40 -4.85 -14.49 -4.41
N ILE A 41 -4.27 -13.31 -4.14
CA ILE A 41 -4.68 -12.05 -4.81
C ILE A 41 -4.49 -12.17 -6.33
N ILE A 42 -3.28 -12.51 -6.80
CA ILE A 42 -3.01 -12.60 -8.25
C ILE A 42 -3.75 -13.77 -8.91
N ALA A 43 -4.12 -14.80 -8.14
CA ALA A 43 -4.92 -15.92 -8.61
C ALA A 43 -6.43 -15.62 -8.62
N SER A 44 -6.87 -14.52 -8.00
CA SER A 44 -8.29 -14.17 -7.89
C SER A 44 -8.93 -13.93 -9.27
N PRO A 45 -10.21 -14.22 -9.43
CA PRO A 45 -10.93 -13.93 -10.68
C PRO A 45 -10.88 -12.44 -11.04
N PHE A 46 -10.98 -11.54 -10.05
CA PHE A 46 -10.93 -10.10 -10.28
C PHE A 46 -9.65 -9.69 -11.01
N ILE A 47 -8.48 -10.07 -10.49
CA ILE A 47 -7.18 -9.69 -11.08
C ILE A 47 -6.96 -10.38 -12.42
N LYS A 48 -7.35 -11.65 -12.58
CA LYS A 48 -7.22 -12.36 -13.85
C LYS A 48 -8.06 -11.72 -14.96
N GLU A 49 -9.34 -11.46 -14.67
CA GLU A 49 -10.26 -10.87 -15.64
C GLU A 49 -9.89 -9.40 -15.94
N LEU A 50 -9.42 -8.64 -14.94
CA LEU A 50 -8.90 -7.28 -15.14
C LEU A 50 -7.67 -7.30 -16.06
N MET A 51 -6.73 -8.20 -15.85
CA MET A 51 -5.56 -8.38 -16.71
C MET A 51 -5.93 -8.75 -18.14
N GLN A 52 -6.95 -9.59 -18.31
CA GLN A 52 -7.47 -10.01 -19.62
C GLN A 52 -8.37 -8.98 -20.30
N GLY A 53 -8.78 -7.92 -19.58
CA GLY A 53 -9.75 -6.93 -20.06
C GLY A 53 -11.18 -7.46 -20.14
N THR A 54 -11.47 -8.57 -19.48
CA THR A 54 -12.77 -9.26 -19.49
C THR A 54 -13.57 -9.10 -18.21
N LEU A 55 -13.03 -8.40 -17.21
CA LEU A 55 -13.75 -8.14 -15.95
C LEU A 55 -15.07 -7.42 -16.25
N PRO A 56 -16.22 -7.93 -15.76
CA PRO A 56 -17.49 -7.25 -15.92
C PRO A 56 -17.42 -5.81 -15.39
N ARG A 57 -17.94 -4.88 -16.18
CA ARG A 57 -17.86 -3.44 -15.90
C ARG A 57 -18.49 -3.08 -14.55
N GLU A 58 -19.59 -3.71 -14.19
CA GLU A 58 -20.28 -3.49 -12.92
C GLU A 58 -19.42 -3.87 -11.71
N LYS A 59 -18.59 -4.90 -11.80
CA LYS A 59 -17.67 -5.29 -10.74
C LYS A 59 -16.54 -4.27 -10.58
N PHE A 60 -16.01 -3.76 -11.70
CA PHE A 60 -15.02 -2.71 -11.67
C PHE A 60 -15.60 -1.41 -11.09
N ILE A 61 -16.83 -1.04 -11.47
CA ILE A 61 -17.55 0.11 -10.92
C ILE A 61 -17.70 -0.05 -9.40
N PHE A 62 -18.15 -1.22 -8.95
CA PHE A 62 -18.28 -1.49 -7.52
C PHE A 62 -16.95 -1.33 -6.80
N TYR A 63 -15.87 -1.95 -7.32
CA TYR A 63 -14.52 -1.82 -6.78
C TYR A 63 -14.13 -0.35 -6.57
N ILE A 64 -14.25 0.45 -7.59
CA ILE A 64 -13.84 1.84 -7.53
C ILE A 64 -14.69 2.67 -6.56
N ARG A 65 -16.03 2.44 -6.50
CA ARG A 65 -16.89 3.12 -5.52
C ARG A 65 -16.41 2.83 -4.10
N GLN A 66 -16.07 1.59 -3.80
CA GLN A 66 -15.51 1.20 -2.50
C GLN A 66 -14.10 1.76 -2.28
N ASP A 67 -13.28 1.78 -3.33
CA ASP A 67 -11.93 2.35 -3.29
C ASP A 67 -11.95 3.87 -2.98
N THR A 68 -12.91 4.62 -3.52
CA THR A 68 -13.11 6.04 -3.20
C THR A 68 -13.34 6.26 -1.71
N LEU A 69 -14.20 5.45 -1.08
CA LEU A 69 -14.43 5.50 0.37
C LEU A 69 -13.19 5.12 1.16
N TYR A 70 -12.53 4.04 0.74
CA TYR A 70 -11.28 3.57 1.34
C TYR A 70 -10.19 4.66 1.29
N LEU A 71 -9.91 5.24 0.14
CA LEU A 71 -8.89 6.27 -0.04
C LEU A 71 -9.18 7.54 0.78
N SER A 72 -10.47 7.89 0.93
CA SER A 72 -10.90 9.00 1.78
C SER A 72 -10.50 8.82 3.25
N ASP A 73 -10.58 7.59 3.79
CA ASP A 73 -10.16 7.29 5.15
C ASP A 73 -8.65 7.01 5.24
N TYR A 74 -8.09 6.33 4.25
CA TYR A 74 -6.67 6.03 4.17
C TYR A 74 -5.79 7.28 4.23
N ARG A 75 -6.16 8.35 3.51
CA ARG A 75 -5.44 9.63 3.58
C ARG A 75 -5.42 10.25 4.98
N LYS A 76 -6.48 10.06 5.79
CA LYS A 76 -6.52 10.52 7.18
C LYS A 76 -5.50 9.78 8.03
N VAL A 77 -5.36 8.48 7.79
CA VAL A 77 -4.36 7.64 8.46
C VAL A 77 -2.95 8.06 8.07
N LEU A 78 -2.69 8.30 6.78
CA LEU A 78 -1.38 8.78 6.31
C LEU A 78 -1.02 10.15 6.92
N ALA A 79 -1.97 11.08 6.99
CA ALA A 79 -1.78 12.38 7.63
C ALA A 79 -1.52 12.24 9.15
N ALA A 80 -2.21 11.31 9.82
CA ALA A 80 -1.98 11.00 11.23
C ALA A 80 -0.60 10.39 11.46
N ILE A 81 -0.10 9.54 10.56
CA ILE A 81 1.28 9.03 10.58
C ILE A 81 2.28 10.18 10.43
N ALA A 82 2.07 11.07 9.47
CA ALA A 82 2.93 12.23 9.26
C ALA A 82 3.08 13.07 10.54
N SER A 83 1.98 13.31 11.26
CA SER A 83 1.98 14.10 12.49
C SER A 83 2.73 13.46 13.67
N ARG A 84 3.10 12.18 13.58
CA ARG A 84 3.82 11.45 14.62
C ARG A 84 5.32 11.31 14.38
N PHE A 85 5.80 11.79 13.24
CA PHE A 85 7.22 11.81 12.97
C PHE A 85 7.87 13.09 13.50
N ASP A 86 8.94 12.94 14.29
CA ASP A 86 9.83 14.04 14.66
C ASP A 86 10.73 14.47 13.49
N HIS A 87 11.01 13.56 12.56
CA HIS A 87 11.80 13.81 11.36
C HIS A 87 10.96 14.43 10.24
N SER A 88 11.26 15.66 9.87
CA SER A 88 10.52 16.42 8.84
C SER A 88 10.44 15.69 7.50
N CYS A 89 11.53 15.04 7.04
CA CYS A 89 11.53 14.35 5.76
C CYS A 89 10.55 13.15 5.69
N TYR A 90 10.33 12.43 6.79
CA TYR A 90 9.33 11.35 6.84
C TYR A 90 7.92 11.92 6.95
N ALA A 91 7.74 12.96 7.75
CA ALA A 91 6.48 13.69 7.83
C ALA A 91 6.08 14.23 6.45
N ASP A 92 6.99 14.90 5.75
CA ASP A 92 6.78 15.42 4.40
C ASP A 92 6.43 14.32 3.39
N ALA A 93 7.10 13.16 3.47
CA ALA A 93 6.80 12.02 2.62
C ALA A 93 5.36 11.52 2.84
N PHE A 94 4.92 11.35 4.09
CA PHE A 94 3.57 10.88 4.40
C PHE A 94 2.49 11.92 4.10
N LEU A 95 2.78 13.23 4.24
CA LEU A 95 1.89 14.30 3.76
C LEU A 95 1.78 14.28 2.23
N HIS A 96 2.88 14.04 1.53
CA HIS A 96 2.88 13.86 0.07
C HIS A 96 2.05 12.64 -0.34
N PHE A 97 2.20 11.50 0.33
CA PHE A 97 1.37 10.31 0.08
C PHE A 97 -0.11 10.60 0.32
N ALA A 98 -0.46 11.28 1.43
CA ALA A 98 -1.84 11.68 1.69
C ALA A 98 -2.42 12.60 0.62
N GLY A 99 -1.62 13.54 0.09
CA GLY A 99 -2.00 14.39 -1.04
C GLY A 99 -2.13 13.61 -2.36
N GLY A 100 -1.27 12.61 -2.58
CA GLY A 100 -1.30 11.75 -3.76
C GLY A 100 -2.58 10.92 -3.87
N THR A 101 -3.12 10.43 -2.75
CA THR A 101 -4.41 9.71 -2.76
C THR A 101 -5.55 10.57 -3.30
N MET A 102 -5.55 11.88 -3.03
CA MET A 102 -6.55 12.81 -3.59
C MET A 102 -6.45 12.92 -5.12
N THR A 103 -5.24 12.83 -5.66
CA THR A 103 -5.05 12.89 -7.13
C THR A 103 -5.56 11.61 -7.78
N VAL A 104 -5.27 10.46 -7.19
CA VAL A 104 -5.80 9.15 -7.64
C VAL A 104 -7.33 9.16 -7.55
N GLU A 105 -7.91 9.55 -6.42
CA GLU A 105 -9.37 9.65 -6.23
C GLU A 105 -10.02 10.56 -7.29
N ARG A 106 -9.47 11.75 -7.56
CA ARG A 106 -9.99 12.67 -8.58
C ARG A 106 -9.88 12.11 -10.00
N ASN A 107 -8.80 11.42 -10.31
CA ASN A 107 -8.62 10.81 -11.62
C ASN A 107 -9.60 9.66 -11.82
N LEU A 108 -9.76 8.82 -10.83
CA LEU A 108 -10.77 7.76 -10.81
C LEU A 108 -12.18 8.35 -10.94
N HIS A 109 -12.52 9.36 -10.13
CA HIS A 109 -13.82 10.05 -10.21
C HIS A 109 -14.08 10.63 -11.59
N ARG A 110 -13.08 11.23 -12.24
CA ARG A 110 -13.20 11.78 -13.62
C ARG A 110 -13.46 10.66 -14.64
N LEU A 111 -12.76 9.54 -14.53
CA LEU A 111 -13.00 8.36 -15.35
C LEU A 111 -14.44 7.85 -15.16
N PHE A 112 -14.95 7.88 -13.92
CA PHE A 112 -16.32 7.46 -13.60
C PHE A 112 -17.39 8.33 -14.22
N VAL A 113 -17.30 9.65 -14.01
CA VAL A 113 -18.29 10.59 -14.51
C VAL A 113 -18.31 10.61 -16.03
N ASN A 114 -17.14 10.57 -16.66
CA ASN A 114 -17.04 10.72 -18.13
C ASN A 114 -17.27 9.39 -18.89
N GLU A 115 -16.68 8.31 -18.42
CA GLU A 115 -16.71 7.03 -19.17
C GLU A 115 -17.83 6.12 -18.71
N LEU A 116 -18.19 6.16 -17.44
CA LEU A 116 -19.16 5.24 -16.85
C LEU A 116 -20.56 5.84 -16.73
N LYS A 117 -20.76 7.12 -17.03
CA LYS A 117 -22.06 7.84 -16.97
C LYS A 117 -22.77 7.69 -15.60
N LEU A 118 -22.02 7.59 -14.52
CA LEU A 118 -22.57 7.53 -13.18
C LEU A 118 -23.00 8.94 -12.76
N LYS A 119 -24.13 9.03 -12.06
CA LYS A 119 -24.56 10.30 -11.47
C LYS A 119 -23.65 10.64 -10.29
N PRO A 120 -23.15 11.89 -10.20
CA PRO A 120 -22.27 12.32 -9.10
C PRO A 120 -22.91 12.22 -7.71
N ASP A 121 -24.24 12.20 -7.65
CA ASP A 121 -25.02 12.31 -6.42
C ASP A 121 -25.52 10.95 -5.86
N ASP A 122 -25.12 9.82 -6.46
CA ASP A 122 -25.45 8.52 -5.89
C ASP A 122 -24.66 8.35 -4.57
N GLU A 123 -25.37 8.33 -3.46
CA GLU A 123 -24.79 8.04 -2.15
C GLU A 123 -24.14 6.66 -2.16
N ILE A 124 -22.82 6.61 -1.86
CA ILE A 124 -22.07 5.35 -1.85
C ILE A 124 -22.04 4.84 -0.42
N GLU A 125 -22.68 3.72 -0.17
CA GLU A 125 -22.59 3.02 1.11
C GLU A 125 -21.35 2.10 1.14
N PRO A 126 -20.56 2.08 2.24
CA PRO A 126 -19.46 1.14 2.37
C PRO A 126 -19.95 -0.28 2.51
N SER A 127 -19.40 -1.19 1.72
CA SER A 127 -19.62 -2.64 1.92
C SER A 127 -19.07 -3.10 3.27
N PRO A 128 -19.52 -4.24 3.81
CA PRO A 128 -18.99 -4.79 5.05
C PRO A 128 -17.47 -4.86 5.08
N THR A 129 -16.83 -5.32 4.00
CA THR A 129 -15.38 -5.41 3.90
C THR A 129 -14.70 -4.03 3.84
N CYS A 130 -15.26 -3.08 3.09
CA CYS A 130 -14.72 -1.72 3.04
C CYS A 130 -14.78 -1.06 4.43
N LEU A 131 -15.93 -1.18 5.11
CA LEU A 131 -16.09 -0.64 6.47
C LEU A 131 -15.13 -1.33 7.46
N LEU A 132 -14.96 -2.65 7.37
CA LEU A 132 -14.02 -3.40 8.22
C LEU A 132 -12.60 -2.88 8.04
N TYR A 133 -12.16 -2.73 6.78
CA TYR A 133 -10.78 -2.32 6.50
C TYR A 133 -10.51 -0.87 6.94
N THR A 134 -11.38 0.06 6.57
CA THR A 134 -11.24 1.46 6.97
C THR A 134 -11.32 1.63 8.49
N SER A 135 -12.23 0.93 9.16
CA SER A 135 -12.33 0.93 10.63
C SER A 135 -11.07 0.37 11.29
N TYR A 136 -10.48 -0.70 10.73
CA TYR A 136 -9.22 -1.22 11.25
C TYR A 136 -8.10 -0.18 11.15
N LEU A 137 -7.97 0.49 10.01
CA LEU A 137 -6.95 1.53 9.78
C LEU A 137 -7.17 2.74 10.68
N LEU A 138 -8.38 3.28 10.74
CA LEU A 138 -8.72 4.44 11.58
C LEU A 138 -8.50 4.16 13.06
N ARG A 139 -8.81 2.96 13.54
CA ARG A 139 -8.52 2.55 14.92
C ARG A 139 -7.04 2.64 15.26
N GLN A 140 -6.12 2.39 14.31
CA GLN A 140 -4.68 2.49 14.57
C GLN A 140 -4.27 3.91 14.98
N ILE A 141 -5.00 4.95 14.53
CA ILE A 141 -4.69 6.35 14.87
C ILE A 141 -4.71 6.57 16.38
N SER A 142 -5.66 5.97 17.08
CA SER A 142 -5.84 6.18 18.52
C SER A 142 -5.16 5.13 19.40
N SER A 143 -4.98 3.92 18.91
CA SER A 143 -4.60 2.76 19.74
C SER A 143 -3.24 2.14 19.40
N ALA A 144 -2.61 2.53 18.28
CA ALA A 144 -1.37 1.91 17.84
C ALA A 144 -0.15 2.83 17.99
N SER A 145 1.03 2.24 18.08
CA SER A 145 2.31 2.92 17.95
C SER A 145 2.59 3.26 16.46
N LEU A 146 3.54 4.18 16.24
CA LEU A 146 3.88 4.63 14.89
C LEU A 146 4.31 3.48 13.97
N GLU A 147 5.19 2.59 14.43
CA GLU A 147 5.65 1.44 13.67
C GLU A 147 4.52 0.47 13.32
N THR A 148 3.55 0.29 14.22
CA THR A 148 2.36 -0.53 13.94
C THR A 148 1.47 0.10 12.86
N MET A 149 1.30 1.42 12.91
CA MET A 149 0.57 2.16 11.86
C MET A 149 1.26 2.04 10.49
N LEU A 150 2.60 2.15 10.47
CA LEU A 150 3.40 1.97 9.25
C LEU A 150 3.19 0.57 8.65
N GLY A 151 3.23 -0.47 9.50
CA GLY A 151 2.91 -1.84 9.09
C GLY A 151 1.50 -1.97 8.53
N ALA A 152 0.51 -1.27 9.10
CA ALA A 152 -0.87 -1.33 8.65
C ALA A 152 -1.12 -0.67 7.28
N VAL A 153 -0.42 0.43 6.96
CA VAL A 153 -0.63 1.15 5.70
C VAL A 153 0.20 0.61 4.53
N LEU A 154 1.33 -0.04 4.80
CA LEU A 154 2.25 -0.49 3.76
C LEU A 154 1.64 -1.47 2.73
N PRO A 155 0.71 -2.39 3.07
CA PRO A 155 0.08 -3.29 2.09
C PRO A 155 -0.53 -2.57 0.90
N CYS A 156 -1.25 -1.47 1.12
CA CYS A 156 -1.88 -0.68 0.06
C CYS A 156 -0.87 -0.17 -0.99
N PHE A 157 0.34 0.24 -0.56
CA PHE A 157 1.40 0.61 -1.51
C PHE A 157 1.96 -0.63 -2.21
N TRP A 158 2.37 -1.62 -1.41
CA TRP A 158 3.23 -2.68 -1.92
C TRP A 158 2.47 -3.73 -2.72
N ILE A 159 1.30 -4.14 -2.24
CA ILE A 159 0.48 -5.13 -2.95
C ILE A 159 -0.02 -4.56 -4.28
N TYR A 160 -0.52 -3.32 -4.29
CA TYR A 160 -0.98 -2.67 -5.53
C TYR A 160 0.15 -2.52 -6.55
N LYS A 161 1.36 -2.12 -6.13
CA LYS A 161 2.52 -2.09 -7.02
C LYS A 161 2.83 -3.47 -7.59
N LYS A 162 2.84 -4.49 -6.76
CA LYS A 162 3.12 -5.87 -7.19
C LYS A 162 2.03 -6.43 -8.11
N VAL A 163 0.77 -6.07 -7.89
CA VAL A 163 -0.34 -6.43 -8.79
C VAL A 163 -0.20 -5.70 -10.13
N GLY A 164 0.09 -4.40 -10.11
CA GLY A 164 0.35 -3.63 -11.33
C GLY A 164 1.49 -4.21 -12.16
N ASP A 165 2.63 -4.52 -11.53
CA ASP A 165 3.78 -5.18 -12.17
C ASP A 165 3.41 -6.54 -12.76
N HIS A 166 2.66 -7.35 -11.99
CA HIS A 166 2.21 -8.66 -12.44
C HIS A 166 1.34 -8.56 -13.71
N ILE A 167 0.40 -7.62 -13.72
CA ILE A 167 -0.48 -7.41 -14.87
C ILE A 167 0.32 -6.95 -16.08
N LEU A 168 1.17 -5.92 -15.93
CA LEU A 168 2.00 -5.41 -17.03
C LEU A 168 2.92 -6.48 -17.63
N ALA A 169 3.47 -7.37 -16.78
CA ALA A 169 4.34 -8.45 -17.24
C ALA A 169 3.62 -9.60 -17.95
N ASN A 170 2.30 -9.78 -17.72
CA ASN A 170 1.57 -10.97 -18.17
C ASN A 170 0.36 -10.67 -19.09
N GLN A 171 -0.06 -9.38 -19.19
CA GLN A 171 -1.16 -9.04 -20.07
C GLN A 171 -0.79 -9.22 -21.54
N THR A 172 -1.70 -9.80 -22.32
CA THR A 172 -1.56 -9.98 -23.76
C THR A 172 -2.60 -9.20 -24.56
N THR A 173 -3.59 -8.64 -23.86
CA THR A 173 -4.73 -7.94 -24.46
C THR A 173 -4.30 -6.56 -24.95
N GLN A 174 -4.56 -6.29 -26.23
CA GLN A 174 -4.49 -4.94 -26.79
C GLN A 174 -5.80 -4.20 -26.49
N ASN A 175 -5.71 -2.91 -26.11
CA ASN A 175 -6.88 -2.09 -25.76
C ASN A 175 -7.67 -2.57 -24.52
N ASN A 176 -6.95 -2.91 -23.44
CA ASN A 176 -7.59 -3.26 -22.17
C ASN A 176 -8.42 -2.07 -21.65
N PRO A 177 -9.74 -2.23 -21.40
CA PRO A 177 -10.58 -1.13 -20.91
C PRO A 177 -10.17 -0.60 -19.53
N TYR A 178 -9.31 -1.32 -18.82
CA TYR A 178 -8.78 -0.98 -17.48
C TYR A 178 -7.34 -0.48 -17.53
N GLN A 179 -6.79 -0.20 -18.71
CA GLN A 179 -5.37 0.15 -18.89
C GLN A 179 -4.96 1.36 -18.06
N SER A 180 -5.81 2.36 -17.92
CA SER A 180 -5.52 3.55 -17.11
C SER A 180 -5.29 3.22 -15.63
N TRP A 181 -6.05 2.26 -15.08
CA TRP A 181 -5.83 1.73 -13.74
C TRP A 181 -4.50 0.97 -13.65
N ILE A 182 -4.22 0.10 -14.62
CA ILE A 182 -3.00 -0.70 -14.68
C ILE A 182 -1.77 0.20 -14.75
N ASP A 183 -1.80 1.23 -15.58
CA ASP A 183 -0.70 2.20 -15.75
C ASP A 183 -0.46 3.02 -14.48
N THR A 184 -1.51 3.30 -13.71
CA THR A 184 -1.39 4.01 -12.43
C THR A 184 -0.55 3.21 -11.44
N TYR A 185 -0.89 1.95 -11.22
CA TYR A 185 -0.22 1.12 -10.20
C TYR A 185 1.06 0.43 -10.69
N GLY A 186 1.18 0.20 -12.00
CA GLY A 186 2.41 -0.30 -12.62
C GLY A 186 3.44 0.79 -12.93
N GLY A 187 3.04 2.08 -12.89
CA GLY A 187 3.84 3.21 -13.31
C GLY A 187 5.03 3.54 -12.41
N GLU A 188 5.97 4.33 -12.96
CA GLU A 188 7.22 4.73 -12.30
C GLU A 188 6.99 5.64 -11.09
N GLU A 189 5.98 6.51 -11.13
CA GLU A 189 5.68 7.44 -10.03
C GLU A 189 5.18 6.67 -8.80
N PHE A 190 4.32 5.68 -9.01
CA PHE A 190 3.85 4.82 -7.94
C PHE A 190 4.98 3.92 -7.39
N GLU A 191 5.90 3.44 -8.25
CA GLU A 191 7.10 2.71 -7.82
C GLU A 191 7.97 3.55 -6.88
N LYS A 192 8.22 4.82 -7.20
CA LYS A 192 9.01 5.73 -6.34
C LYS A 192 8.35 5.89 -4.97
N SER A 193 7.04 6.09 -4.94
CA SER A 193 6.27 6.23 -3.70
C SER A 193 6.31 4.95 -2.87
N ASN A 194 6.12 3.79 -3.51
CA ASN A 194 6.21 2.48 -2.88
C ASN A 194 7.61 2.20 -2.31
N ALA A 195 8.66 2.44 -3.09
CA ALA A 195 10.03 2.23 -2.64
C ALA A 195 10.40 3.13 -1.44
N LEU A 196 9.93 4.39 -1.44
CA LEU A 196 10.13 5.32 -0.33
C LEU A 196 9.36 4.85 0.92
N ALA A 197 8.12 4.42 0.79
CA ALA A 197 7.33 3.90 1.91
C ALA A 197 8.00 2.67 2.55
N ILE A 198 8.49 1.74 1.74
CA ILE A 198 9.24 0.55 2.20
C ILE A 198 10.52 0.98 2.94
N SER A 199 11.29 1.92 2.38
CA SER A 199 12.54 2.40 3.00
C SER A 199 12.28 3.02 4.37
N ILE A 200 11.26 3.87 4.49
CA ILE A 200 10.89 4.48 5.79
C ILE A 200 10.49 3.40 6.80
N CYS A 201 9.71 2.40 6.38
CA CYS A 201 9.35 1.27 7.24
C CYS A 201 10.57 0.49 7.72
N ASP A 202 11.53 0.21 6.85
CA ASP A 202 12.78 -0.49 7.20
C ASP A 202 13.63 0.33 8.18
N GLU A 203 13.80 1.63 7.95
CA GLU A 203 14.57 2.53 8.80
C GLU A 203 13.95 2.70 10.20
N VAL A 204 12.61 2.72 10.29
CA VAL A 204 11.91 2.72 11.58
C VAL A 204 12.07 1.37 12.28
N ALA A 205 11.87 0.27 11.56
CA ALA A 205 11.98 -1.07 12.11
C ALA A 205 13.39 -1.39 12.64
N GLU A 206 14.46 -0.83 12.05
CA GLU A 206 15.84 -0.98 12.57
C GLU A 206 16.00 -0.44 14.00
N LYS A 207 15.18 0.53 14.40
CA LYS A 207 15.21 1.16 15.73
C LYS A 207 14.24 0.53 16.71
N CYS A 208 13.37 -0.37 16.25
CA CYS A 208 12.34 -1.02 17.04
C CYS A 208 12.86 -2.22 17.82
N THR A 209 12.26 -2.47 18.99
CA THR A 209 12.44 -3.74 19.70
C THR A 209 11.84 -4.91 18.92
N THR A 210 12.16 -6.13 19.33
CA THR A 210 11.57 -7.34 18.72
C THR A 210 10.06 -7.35 18.83
N GLU A 211 9.51 -6.95 19.98
CA GLU A 211 8.07 -6.89 20.23
C GLU A 211 7.38 -5.88 19.32
N GLN A 212 8.00 -4.71 19.12
CA GLN A 212 7.51 -3.69 18.20
C GLN A 212 7.53 -4.20 16.74
N GLN A 213 8.60 -4.87 16.29
CA GLN A 213 8.67 -5.47 14.96
C GLN A 213 7.60 -6.56 14.77
N ILE A 214 7.31 -7.34 15.81
CA ILE A 214 6.23 -8.35 15.79
C ILE A 214 4.86 -7.65 15.62
N ALA A 215 4.59 -6.59 16.38
CA ALA A 215 3.35 -5.82 16.26
C ALA A 215 3.20 -5.19 14.88
N MET A 216 4.26 -4.58 14.35
CA MET A 216 4.33 -4.03 13.00
C MET A 216 4.04 -5.10 11.92
N THR A 217 4.66 -6.28 12.05
CA THR A 217 4.44 -7.39 11.13
C THR A 217 3.01 -7.93 11.21
N LYS A 218 2.45 -8.03 12.42
CA LYS A 218 1.06 -8.45 12.61
C LYS A 218 0.07 -7.50 11.93
N ALA A 219 0.30 -6.19 12.03
CA ALA A 219 -0.52 -5.19 11.34
C ALA A 219 -0.40 -5.33 9.81
N PHE A 220 0.82 -5.50 9.30
CA PHE A 220 1.08 -5.74 7.87
C PHE A 220 0.35 -6.98 7.35
N VAL A 221 0.45 -8.10 8.06
CA VAL A 221 -0.26 -9.35 7.69
C VAL A 221 -1.77 -9.17 7.74
N THR A 222 -2.29 -8.48 8.74
CA THR A 222 -3.74 -8.23 8.86
C THR A 222 -4.23 -7.42 7.68
N CYS A 223 -3.58 -6.28 7.36
CA CYS A 223 -3.99 -5.45 6.23
C CYS A 223 -3.79 -6.14 4.88
N SER A 224 -2.76 -6.99 4.73
CA SER A 224 -2.61 -7.81 3.52
C SER A 224 -3.78 -8.78 3.30
N LYS A 225 -4.33 -9.35 4.38
CA LYS A 225 -5.56 -10.17 4.30
C LYS A 225 -6.78 -9.32 3.96
N LEU A 226 -6.85 -8.09 4.49
CA LEU A 226 -7.92 -7.16 4.18
C LEU A 226 -7.84 -6.68 2.72
N GLU A 227 -6.64 -6.56 2.13
CA GLU A 227 -6.49 -6.35 0.68
C GLU A 227 -7.09 -7.51 -0.12
N TRP A 228 -6.78 -8.75 0.24
CA TRP A 228 -7.38 -9.91 -0.42
C TRP A 228 -8.92 -9.89 -0.32
N MET A 229 -9.45 -9.62 0.88
CA MET A 229 -10.90 -9.51 1.10
C MET A 229 -11.51 -8.39 0.26
N PHE A 230 -10.81 -7.27 0.08
CA PHE A 230 -11.29 -6.13 -0.69
C PHE A 230 -11.47 -6.51 -2.18
N TRP A 231 -10.52 -7.22 -2.78
CA TRP A 231 -10.62 -7.75 -4.15
C TRP A 231 -11.77 -8.78 -4.28
N ASP A 232 -11.90 -9.68 -3.31
CA ASP A 232 -12.94 -10.71 -3.30
C ASP A 232 -14.34 -10.09 -3.14
N SER A 233 -14.49 -9.12 -2.23
CA SER A 233 -15.74 -8.37 -2.01
C SER A 233 -16.15 -7.61 -3.27
N ALA A 234 -15.20 -7.00 -3.97
CA ALA A 234 -15.46 -6.29 -5.21
C ALA A 234 -15.91 -7.25 -6.33
N TYR A 235 -15.30 -8.41 -6.44
CA TYR A 235 -15.70 -9.42 -7.41
C TYR A 235 -17.11 -9.95 -7.16
N LYS A 236 -17.47 -10.11 -5.87
CA LYS A 236 -18.80 -10.57 -5.42
C LYS A 236 -19.84 -9.45 -5.38
N GLN A 237 -19.42 -8.19 -5.52
CA GLN A 237 -20.27 -7.00 -5.29
C GLN A 237 -20.98 -7.09 -3.94
N GLU A 238 -20.18 -7.30 -2.88
CA GLU A 238 -20.64 -7.57 -1.52
C GLU A 238 -21.66 -6.55 -1.03
N GLN A 239 -22.76 -7.02 -0.45
CA GLN A 239 -23.82 -6.23 0.13
C GLN A 239 -24.04 -6.62 1.60
N TRP A 240 -24.68 -5.73 2.35
CA TRP A 240 -25.17 -6.06 3.68
C TRP A 240 -26.28 -7.12 3.58
N ASN A 241 -26.17 -8.19 4.35
CA ASN A 241 -27.14 -9.29 4.38
C ASN A 241 -28.21 -9.01 5.45
N ILE A 242 -29.00 -7.95 5.27
CA ILE A 242 -30.08 -7.54 6.17
C ILE A 242 -31.36 -7.30 5.38
#